data_fdf009e401e795473ba7d007dc9247ef
#
_entry.id   fdf009e401e795473ba7d007dc9247ef
#
_cell.length_a   1.000
_cell.length_b   1.000
_cell.length_c   1.000
_cell.angle_alpha   90.00
_cell.angle_beta   90.00
_cell.angle_gamma   90.00
#
_symmetry.space_group_name_H-M   'P 1'
#
loop_
_entity.id
_entity.type
_entity.pdbx_description
1 polymer ?
#
loop_
_entity_poly.entity_id
_entity_poly.type
_entity_poly.pdbx_seq_one_letter_code
_entity_poly.pdbx_strand_id
1 'polypeptide(L)'
;MGNIKFDVKKLDLHYGDFHALKNVNMEIKEHEITAFIGPSGCGKSTFLKTLNRMNDLVENARVDGTVLLDGVNIYKELDAITLRHRVGMVFQQPNPFPKSVYDNVAYGPRIFGIRKKSQLDEIVERSLRQAAIWDELKDRLNKSAMGLSGGQQQRLCIARTLAVEPEV
;
A
#
# COMPACT_ATOMS: atom_id res chain seq x y z
N MET A 1 11.84 -22.74 -8.61
CA MET A 1 12.34 -21.53 -7.92
C MET A 1 11.31 -20.45 -8.19
N GLY A 2 10.79 -19.77 -7.15
CA GLY A 2 9.80 -18.69 -7.32
C GLY A 2 10.44 -17.52 -8.06
N ASN A 3 9.64 -16.82 -8.88
CA ASN A 3 10.11 -15.61 -9.55
C ASN A 3 10.40 -14.51 -8.51
N ILE A 4 11.37 -13.65 -8.81
CA ILE A 4 11.68 -12.49 -7.98
C ILE A 4 10.66 -11.39 -8.30
N LYS A 5 9.90 -10.94 -7.31
CA LYS A 5 8.95 -9.84 -7.45
C LYS A 5 9.63 -8.49 -7.27
N PHE A 6 10.42 -8.33 -6.18
CA PHE A 6 11.30 -7.18 -6.01
C PHE A 6 12.75 -7.61 -5.95
N ASP A 7 13.61 -6.92 -6.72
CA ASP A 7 15.07 -7.05 -6.66
C ASP A 7 15.66 -5.69 -6.29
N VAL A 8 16.22 -5.61 -5.07
CA VAL A 8 16.79 -4.39 -4.49
C VAL A 8 18.29 -4.53 -4.42
N LYS A 9 19.02 -3.59 -5.04
CA LYS A 9 20.49 -3.60 -5.10
C LYS A 9 21.07 -2.27 -4.67
N LYS A 10 22.00 -2.32 -3.72
CA LYS A 10 22.78 -1.20 -3.23
C LYS A 10 21.89 0.00 -2.89
N LEU A 11 20.76 -0.25 -2.25
CA LEU A 11 19.80 0.78 -1.90
C LEU A 11 20.33 1.61 -0.74
N ASP A 12 20.54 2.89 -0.98
CA ASP A 12 20.80 3.93 0.00
C ASP A 12 19.61 4.90 0.03
N LEU A 13 19.23 5.36 1.22
CA LEU A 13 18.18 6.36 1.38
C LEU A 13 18.59 7.38 2.43
N HIS A 14 18.48 8.64 2.06
CA HIS A 14 18.75 9.76 2.93
C HIS A 14 17.50 10.64 3.12
N TYR A 15 17.32 11.16 4.31
CA TYR A 15 16.42 12.27 4.64
C TYR A 15 17.28 13.48 5.04
N GLY A 16 17.49 14.42 4.11
CA GLY A 16 18.50 15.44 4.28
C GLY A 16 19.89 14.81 4.52
N ASP A 17 20.52 15.14 5.65
CA ASP A 17 21.83 14.60 6.05
C ASP A 17 21.74 13.22 6.75
N PHE A 18 20.54 12.76 7.12
CA PHE A 18 20.36 11.49 7.81
C PHE A 18 20.34 10.32 6.85
N HIS A 19 21.34 9.43 6.91
CA HIS A 19 21.45 8.22 6.12
C HIS A 19 20.62 7.09 6.75
N ALA A 20 19.39 6.95 6.28
CA ALA A 20 18.36 6.06 6.88
C ALA A 20 18.47 4.60 6.45
N LEU A 21 18.84 4.34 5.19
CA LEU A 21 19.12 2.98 4.66
C LEU A 21 20.52 2.97 4.04
N LYS A 22 21.29 1.93 4.34
CA LYS A 22 22.70 1.85 3.95
C LYS A 22 22.97 0.55 3.20
N ASN A 23 23.26 0.66 1.89
CA ASN A 23 23.63 -0.45 1.01
C ASN A 23 22.75 -1.69 1.16
N VAL A 24 21.42 -1.49 1.21
CA VAL A 24 20.47 -2.61 1.37
C VAL A 24 20.38 -3.41 0.07
N ASN A 25 20.54 -4.72 0.19
CA ASN A 25 20.35 -5.67 -0.89
C ASN A 25 19.33 -6.72 -0.46
N MET A 26 18.30 -6.97 -1.27
CA MET A 26 17.23 -7.89 -0.92
C MET A 26 16.46 -8.35 -2.15
N GLU A 27 16.14 -9.62 -2.19
CA GLU A 27 15.18 -10.20 -3.12
C GLU A 27 13.90 -10.58 -2.37
N ILE A 28 12.75 -10.17 -2.89
CA ILE A 28 11.42 -10.55 -2.41
C ILE A 28 10.77 -11.37 -3.52
N LYS A 29 10.35 -12.58 -3.18
CA LYS A 29 9.77 -13.50 -4.16
C LYS A 29 8.27 -13.27 -4.31
N GLU A 30 7.79 -13.65 -5.48
CA GLU A 30 6.37 -13.68 -5.81
C GLU A 30 5.62 -14.72 -4.95
N HIS A 31 4.39 -14.38 -4.56
CA HIS A 31 3.50 -15.26 -3.77
C HIS A 31 4.06 -15.72 -2.41
N GLU A 32 5.02 -14.99 -1.84
CA GLU A 32 5.56 -15.27 -0.51
C GLU A 32 5.24 -14.11 0.46
N ILE A 33 5.08 -14.45 1.74
CA ILE A 33 4.98 -13.46 2.82
C ILE A 33 6.37 -13.21 3.37
N THR A 34 6.88 -11.99 3.21
CA THR A 34 8.16 -11.56 3.76
C THR A 34 7.96 -10.69 4.99
N ALA A 35 8.49 -11.09 6.14
CA ALA A 35 8.41 -10.34 7.39
C ALA A 35 9.74 -9.64 7.71
N PHE A 36 9.69 -8.34 8.02
CA PHE A 36 10.84 -7.57 8.48
C PHE A 36 10.84 -7.48 10.01
N ILE A 37 11.87 -8.04 10.64
CA ILE A 37 12.04 -8.07 12.09
C ILE A 37 13.27 -7.26 12.45
N GLY A 38 13.19 -6.49 13.54
CA GLY A 38 14.30 -5.70 14.06
C GLY A 38 13.83 -4.61 15.04
N PRO A 39 14.76 -3.94 15.73
CA PRO A 39 14.44 -2.92 16.72
C PRO A 39 13.72 -1.70 16.09
N SER A 40 13.12 -0.89 16.96
CA SER A 40 12.53 0.38 16.51
C SER A 40 13.61 1.29 15.91
N GLY A 41 13.28 2.00 14.82
CA GLY A 41 14.22 2.92 14.16
C GLY A 41 15.22 2.28 13.19
N CYS A 42 15.29 0.94 13.06
CA CYS A 42 16.27 0.31 12.15
C CYS A 42 15.93 0.37 10.64
N GLY A 43 14.94 1.16 10.23
CA GLY A 43 14.67 1.41 8.81
C GLY A 43 13.58 0.54 8.16
N LYS A 44 12.92 -0.40 8.87
CA LYS A 44 11.88 -1.29 8.28
C LYS A 44 10.79 -0.54 7.53
N SER A 45 10.18 0.44 8.17
CA SER A 45 9.11 1.24 7.57
C SER A 45 9.62 2.14 6.44
N THR A 46 10.87 2.61 6.54
CA THR A 46 11.54 3.36 5.47
C THR A 46 11.74 2.48 4.25
N PHE A 47 12.20 1.25 4.44
CA PHE A 47 12.36 0.28 3.35
C PHE A 47 11.01 -0.06 2.70
N LEU A 48 9.98 -0.39 3.48
CA LEU A 48 8.63 -0.65 2.95
C LEU A 48 8.10 0.53 2.11
N LYS A 49 8.27 1.76 2.60
CA LYS A 49 7.89 2.98 1.87
C LYS A 49 8.69 3.20 0.59
N THR A 50 9.88 2.64 0.48
CA THR A 50 10.70 2.71 -0.73
C THR A 50 10.09 1.86 -1.86
N LEU A 51 9.51 0.70 -1.54
CA LEU A 51 8.97 -0.24 -2.52
C LEU A 51 7.78 0.34 -3.33
N ASN A 52 7.06 1.31 -2.79
CA ASN A 52 5.97 2.01 -3.48
C ASN A 52 6.21 3.53 -3.64
N ARG A 53 7.44 3.98 -3.45
CA ARG A 53 7.87 5.37 -3.60
C ARG A 53 7.11 6.36 -2.70
N MET A 54 6.63 5.92 -1.52
CA MET A 54 6.03 6.83 -0.54
C MET A 54 7.06 7.77 0.09
N ASN A 55 8.35 7.43 0.03
CA ASN A 55 9.41 8.32 0.49
C ASN A 55 9.58 9.57 -0.39
N ASP A 56 9.12 9.55 -1.65
CA ASP A 56 9.11 10.72 -2.54
C ASP A 56 8.25 11.88 -1.99
N LEU A 57 7.35 11.59 -1.05
CA LEU A 57 6.50 12.59 -0.40
C LEU A 57 7.19 13.26 0.81
N VAL A 58 8.37 12.80 1.18
CA VAL A 58 9.16 13.39 2.28
C VAL A 58 10.15 14.38 1.69
N GLU A 59 10.10 15.59 2.19
CA GLU A 59 11.02 16.66 1.76
C GLU A 59 12.48 16.25 1.97
N ASN A 60 13.32 16.54 0.98
CA ASN A 60 14.75 16.20 0.96
C ASN A 60 15.05 14.69 1.06
N ALA A 61 14.08 13.82 0.73
CA ALA A 61 14.36 12.39 0.57
C ALA A 61 15.16 12.17 -0.71
N ARG A 62 16.26 11.42 -0.59
CA ARG A 62 17.07 10.99 -1.75
C ARG A 62 17.26 9.49 -1.69
N VAL A 63 16.99 8.83 -2.81
CA VAL A 63 17.12 7.37 -2.98
C VAL A 63 18.16 7.10 -4.06
N ASP A 64 19.20 6.34 -3.71
CA ASP A 64 20.25 5.88 -4.61
C ASP A 64 20.21 4.34 -4.66
N GLY A 65 20.72 3.75 -5.74
CA GLY A 65 20.70 2.30 -5.96
C GLY A 65 19.65 1.87 -6.98
N THR A 66 19.26 0.62 -6.92
CA THR A 66 18.32 0.03 -7.88
C THR A 66 17.23 -0.73 -7.15
N VAL A 67 15.98 -0.45 -7.50
CA VAL A 67 14.81 -1.21 -7.03
C VAL A 67 14.00 -1.61 -8.27
N LEU A 68 13.93 -2.91 -8.51
CA LEU A 68 13.17 -3.46 -9.64
C LEU A 68 11.90 -4.13 -9.13
N LEU A 69 10.79 -3.90 -9.82
CA LEU A 69 9.53 -4.65 -9.70
C LEU A 69 9.33 -5.40 -11.02
N ASP A 70 9.33 -6.72 -10.98
CA ASP A 70 9.27 -7.58 -12.16
C ASP A 70 10.36 -7.23 -13.22
N GLY A 71 11.55 -6.88 -12.76
CA GLY A 71 12.67 -6.47 -13.63
C GLY A 71 12.64 -5.02 -14.11
N VAL A 72 11.58 -4.24 -13.82
CA VAL A 72 11.41 -2.85 -14.24
C VAL A 72 11.83 -1.90 -13.10
N ASN A 73 12.67 -0.92 -13.39
CA ASN A 73 13.16 0.03 -12.38
C ASN A 73 12.05 1.00 -11.96
N ILE A 74 11.64 0.95 -10.68
CA ILE A 74 10.52 1.73 -10.17
C ILE A 74 10.77 3.24 -10.10
N TYR A 75 12.04 3.68 -10.11
CA TYR A 75 12.40 5.11 -10.06
C TYR A 75 12.68 5.70 -11.44
N LYS A 76 13.03 4.87 -12.44
CA LYS A 76 13.45 5.34 -13.77
C LYS A 76 12.41 5.08 -14.86
N GLU A 77 11.64 4.00 -14.74
CA GLU A 77 10.81 3.48 -15.82
C GLU A 77 9.31 3.44 -15.47
N LEU A 78 8.95 3.57 -14.18
CA LEU A 78 7.56 3.60 -13.74
C LEU A 78 7.20 4.97 -13.15
N ASP A 79 6.03 5.48 -13.52
CA ASP A 79 5.45 6.60 -12.79
C ASP A 79 4.89 6.14 -11.43
N ALA A 80 4.82 7.07 -10.47
CA ALA A 80 4.43 6.74 -9.10
C ALA A 80 2.96 6.31 -8.96
N ILE A 81 2.07 6.73 -9.86
CA ILE A 81 0.64 6.37 -9.81
C ILE A 81 0.49 4.91 -10.23
N THR A 82 1.08 4.54 -11.37
CA THR A 82 1.11 3.15 -11.86
C THR A 82 1.75 2.22 -10.83
N LEU A 83 2.89 2.62 -10.24
CA LEU A 83 3.52 1.82 -9.19
C LEU A 83 2.60 1.60 -7.99
N ARG A 84 1.98 2.66 -7.47
CA ARG A 84 1.10 2.58 -6.29
C ARG A 84 -0.21 1.87 -6.53
N HIS A 85 -0.62 1.71 -7.78
CA HIS A 85 -1.71 0.82 -8.16
C HIS A 85 -1.31 -0.66 -8.01
N ARG A 86 -0.07 -1.00 -8.42
CA ARG A 86 0.46 -2.37 -8.36
C ARG A 86 0.92 -2.77 -6.96
N VAL A 87 1.43 -1.80 -6.18
CA VAL A 87 2.01 -2.01 -4.84
C VAL A 87 1.19 -1.24 -3.81
N GLY A 88 0.24 -1.93 -3.19
CA GLY A 88 -0.61 -1.39 -2.14
C GLY A 88 0.16 -1.13 -0.84
N MET A 89 -0.36 -0.25 0.00
CA MET A 89 0.22 0.00 1.33
C MET A 89 -0.87 0.22 2.37
N VAL A 90 -0.74 -0.47 3.49
CA VAL A 90 -1.53 -0.25 4.70
C VAL A 90 -0.63 0.34 5.77
N PHE A 91 -1.02 1.48 6.35
CA PHE A 91 -0.24 2.16 7.37
C PHE A 91 -0.50 1.57 8.76
N GLN A 92 0.46 1.71 9.66
CA GLN A 92 0.35 1.27 11.06
C GLN A 92 -0.81 1.97 11.79
N GLN A 93 -1.00 3.27 11.56
CA GLN A 93 -2.16 4.00 12.06
C GLN A 93 -3.24 4.03 10.97
N PRO A 94 -4.50 3.70 11.29
CA PRO A 94 -5.58 3.80 10.33
C PRO A 94 -5.76 5.24 9.85
N ASN A 95 -5.99 5.39 8.55
CA ASN A 95 -6.17 6.67 7.89
C ASN A 95 -7.39 6.66 6.95
N PRO A 96 -8.60 6.35 7.46
CA PRO A 96 -9.78 6.41 6.62
C PRO A 96 -10.03 7.85 6.15
N PHE A 97 -10.57 7.99 4.94
CA PHE A 97 -11.05 9.29 4.48
C PHE A 97 -12.28 9.72 5.28
N PRO A 98 -12.51 11.04 5.49
CA PRO A 98 -13.72 11.57 6.14
C PRO A 98 -14.94 11.44 5.20
N LYS A 99 -15.25 10.22 4.82
CA LYS A 99 -16.30 9.80 3.88
C LYS A 99 -17.05 8.61 4.48
N SER A 100 -18.06 8.13 3.76
CA SER A 100 -18.76 6.89 4.15
C SER A 100 -17.84 5.67 4.08
N VAL A 101 -18.23 4.57 4.71
CA VAL A 101 -17.56 3.27 4.57
C VAL A 101 -17.48 2.87 3.10
N TYR A 102 -18.61 2.95 2.39
CA TYR A 102 -18.71 2.65 0.96
C TYR A 102 -17.73 3.50 0.13
N ASP A 103 -17.73 4.82 0.33
CA ASP A 103 -16.90 5.72 -0.46
C ASP A 103 -15.41 5.59 -0.16
N ASN A 104 -15.02 5.11 1.03
CA ASN A 104 -13.64 4.76 1.32
C ASN A 104 -13.16 3.62 0.42
N VAL A 105 -13.95 2.54 0.32
CA VAL A 105 -13.56 1.36 -0.47
C VAL A 105 -13.69 1.64 -1.97
N ALA A 106 -14.78 2.29 -2.40
CA ALA A 106 -15.04 2.62 -3.79
C ALA A 106 -14.13 3.73 -4.36
N TYR A 107 -13.33 4.39 -3.52
CA TYR A 107 -12.53 5.55 -3.93
C TYR A 107 -11.51 5.21 -5.02
N GLY A 108 -10.67 4.20 -4.77
CA GLY A 108 -9.66 3.76 -5.73
C GLY A 108 -10.27 3.28 -7.06
N PRO A 109 -11.21 2.33 -7.05
CA PRO A 109 -11.91 1.89 -8.26
C PRO A 109 -12.50 3.03 -9.09
N ARG A 110 -13.09 4.05 -8.46
CA ARG A 110 -13.61 5.23 -9.17
C ARG A 110 -12.52 6.06 -9.85
N ILE A 111 -11.36 6.23 -9.20
CA ILE A 111 -10.21 6.93 -9.79
C ILE A 111 -9.71 6.18 -11.03
N PHE A 112 -9.70 4.85 -10.98
CA PHE A 112 -9.32 4.00 -12.11
C PHE A 112 -10.45 3.76 -13.12
N GLY A 113 -11.52 4.59 -13.07
CA GLY A 113 -12.53 4.68 -14.13
C GLY A 113 -13.75 3.79 -13.97
N ILE A 114 -13.87 3.01 -12.89
CA ILE A 114 -15.07 2.20 -12.62
C ILE A 114 -16.19 3.13 -12.13
N ARG A 115 -17.24 3.29 -12.95
CA ARG A 115 -18.37 4.21 -12.66
C ARG A 115 -19.70 3.48 -12.49
N LYS A 116 -19.81 2.26 -13.00
CA LYS A 116 -21.04 1.49 -12.91
C LYS A 116 -21.31 1.07 -11.48
N LYS A 117 -22.47 1.46 -10.94
CA LYS A 117 -22.82 1.23 -9.54
C LYS A 117 -22.77 -0.25 -9.16
N SER A 118 -23.31 -1.14 -9.97
CA SER A 118 -23.31 -2.58 -9.69
C SER A 118 -21.90 -3.16 -9.56
N GLN A 119 -20.94 -2.71 -10.40
CA GLN A 119 -19.54 -3.15 -10.30
C GLN A 119 -18.88 -2.62 -9.01
N LEU A 120 -19.17 -1.37 -8.64
CA LEU A 120 -18.68 -0.81 -7.38
C LEU A 120 -19.26 -1.54 -6.17
N ASP A 121 -20.55 -1.89 -6.20
CA ASP A 121 -21.20 -2.64 -5.12
C ASP A 121 -20.52 -4.02 -4.92
N GLU A 122 -20.23 -4.74 -6.00
CA GLU A 122 -19.52 -6.02 -5.99
C GLU A 122 -18.09 -5.88 -5.43
N ILE A 123 -17.35 -4.85 -5.89
CA ILE A 123 -15.99 -4.60 -5.41
C ILE A 123 -16.00 -4.26 -3.91
N VAL A 124 -16.91 -3.40 -3.48
CA VAL A 124 -17.03 -2.98 -2.07
C VAL A 124 -17.33 -4.18 -1.19
N GLU A 125 -18.34 -4.99 -1.54
CA GLU A 125 -18.67 -6.19 -0.77
C GLU A 125 -17.50 -7.18 -0.72
N ARG A 126 -16.92 -7.52 -1.86
CA ARG A 126 -15.78 -8.44 -1.94
C ARG A 126 -14.61 -7.95 -1.07
N SER A 127 -14.23 -6.69 -1.18
CA SER A 127 -13.10 -6.13 -0.45
C SER A 127 -13.34 -6.08 1.07
N LEU A 128 -14.56 -5.75 1.50
CA LEU A 128 -14.92 -5.79 2.91
C LEU A 128 -14.96 -7.22 3.46
N ARG A 129 -15.36 -8.22 2.65
CA ARG A 129 -15.29 -9.64 3.01
C ARG A 129 -13.83 -10.12 3.14
N GLN A 130 -12.98 -9.75 2.18
CA GLN A 130 -11.54 -10.08 2.23
C GLN A 130 -10.84 -9.46 3.45
N ALA A 131 -11.25 -8.27 3.87
CA ALA A 131 -10.77 -7.62 5.10
C ALA A 131 -11.46 -8.11 6.37
N ALA A 132 -12.31 -9.15 6.30
CA ALA A 132 -13.06 -9.75 7.41
C ALA A 132 -13.87 -8.73 8.23
N ILE A 133 -14.54 -7.77 7.56
CA ILE A 133 -15.33 -6.72 8.24
C ILE A 133 -16.74 -6.53 7.65
N TRP A 134 -17.11 -7.30 6.62
CA TRP A 134 -18.41 -7.16 5.96
C TRP A 134 -19.59 -7.25 6.91
N ASP A 135 -19.64 -8.29 7.74
CA ASP A 135 -20.77 -8.54 8.63
C ASP A 135 -20.99 -7.44 9.68
N GLU A 136 -19.91 -6.74 10.05
CA GLU A 136 -19.99 -5.60 10.97
C GLU A 136 -20.46 -4.31 10.28
N LEU A 137 -20.23 -4.15 8.98
CA LEU A 137 -20.43 -2.89 8.26
C LEU A 137 -21.50 -2.91 7.18
N LYS A 138 -22.01 -4.07 6.75
CA LYS A 138 -22.99 -4.20 5.65
C LYS A 138 -24.23 -3.28 5.81
N ASP A 139 -24.72 -3.10 7.04
CA ASP A 139 -25.88 -2.25 7.35
C ASP A 139 -25.48 -0.78 7.61
N ARG A 140 -24.21 -0.46 7.52
CA ARG A 140 -23.62 0.85 7.83
C ARG A 140 -22.79 1.44 6.70
N LEU A 141 -22.90 0.94 5.49
CA LEU A 141 -22.06 1.34 4.34
C LEU A 141 -22.12 2.84 4.05
N ASN A 142 -23.27 3.46 4.27
CA ASN A 142 -23.47 4.90 4.08
C ASN A 142 -23.10 5.76 5.30
N LYS A 143 -22.69 5.15 6.43
CA LYS A 143 -22.27 5.89 7.62
C LYS A 143 -20.82 6.34 7.50
N SER A 144 -20.48 7.42 8.22
CA SER A 144 -19.11 7.94 8.26
C SER A 144 -18.13 6.91 8.80
N ALA A 145 -17.01 6.74 8.10
CA ALA A 145 -15.90 5.90 8.54
C ALA A 145 -15.21 6.42 9.81
N MET A 146 -15.32 7.72 10.08
CA MET A 146 -14.71 8.34 11.27
C MET A 146 -15.34 7.89 12.58
N GLY A 147 -16.59 7.40 12.57
CA GLY A 147 -17.28 6.86 13.75
C GLY A 147 -16.98 5.37 14.02
N LEU A 148 -16.09 4.74 13.30
CA LEU A 148 -15.69 3.35 13.50
C LEU A 148 -14.63 3.26 14.61
N SER A 149 -14.56 2.09 15.28
CA SER A 149 -13.45 1.79 16.19
C SER A 149 -12.11 1.71 15.45
N GLY A 150 -10.98 1.89 16.15
CA GLY A 150 -9.65 1.84 15.53
C GLY A 150 -9.39 0.53 14.76
N GLY A 151 -9.81 -0.61 15.30
CA GLY A 151 -9.69 -1.89 14.60
C GLY A 151 -10.57 -2.00 13.35
N GLN A 152 -11.79 -1.43 13.38
CA GLN A 152 -12.66 -1.35 12.22
C GLN A 152 -12.10 -0.40 11.15
N GLN A 153 -11.55 0.75 11.57
CA GLN A 153 -10.88 1.68 10.66
C GLN A 153 -9.68 1.03 9.98
N GLN A 154 -8.88 0.26 10.71
CA GLN A 154 -7.74 -0.46 10.14
C GLN A 154 -8.17 -1.48 9.09
N ARG A 155 -9.17 -2.32 9.40
CA ARG A 155 -9.73 -3.28 8.43
C ARG A 155 -10.39 -2.60 7.23
N LEU A 156 -11.02 -1.43 7.43
CA LEU A 156 -11.53 -0.62 6.32
C LEU A 156 -10.40 -0.10 5.42
N CYS A 157 -9.26 0.33 5.98
CA CYS A 157 -8.08 0.72 5.19
C CYS A 157 -7.50 -0.47 4.41
N ILE A 158 -7.53 -1.68 4.98
CA ILE A 158 -7.15 -2.91 4.26
C ILE A 158 -8.13 -3.14 3.09
N ALA A 159 -9.45 -3.09 3.34
CA ALA A 159 -10.45 -3.25 2.28
C ALA A 159 -10.28 -2.22 1.15
N ARG A 160 -9.99 -0.96 1.49
CA ARG A 160 -9.71 0.11 0.52
C ARG A 160 -8.50 -0.22 -0.36
N THR A 161 -7.46 -0.77 0.23
CA THR A 161 -6.25 -1.19 -0.52
C THR A 161 -6.55 -2.38 -1.42
N LEU A 162 -7.27 -3.39 -0.94
CA LEU A 162 -7.64 -4.57 -1.72
C LEU A 162 -8.60 -4.25 -2.87
N ALA A 163 -9.39 -3.17 -2.78
CA ALA A 163 -10.37 -2.79 -3.79
C ALA A 163 -9.77 -2.45 -5.16
N VAL A 164 -8.50 -2.11 -5.23
CA VAL A 164 -7.77 -1.85 -6.48
C VAL A 164 -6.96 -3.05 -6.97
N GLU A 165 -7.09 -4.21 -6.30
CA GLU A 165 -6.45 -5.48 -6.66
C GLU A 165 -4.92 -5.34 -6.86
N PRO A 166 -4.17 -4.85 -5.88
CA PRO A 166 -2.73 -4.71 -6.01
C PRO A 166 -2.06 -6.08 -6.16
N GLU A 167 -0.92 -6.10 -6.85
CA GLU A 167 -0.11 -7.31 -7.04
C GLU A 167 0.72 -7.64 -5.78
N VAL A 168 1.05 -6.59 -4.99
CA VAL A 168 1.81 -6.65 -3.73
C VAL A 168 1.16 -5.78 -2.68
#